data_0c5cd9f976497fa5f7530288caa2028e
#
_entry.id   0c5cd9f976497fa5f7530288caa2028e
#
_cell.length_a   1.000
_cell.length_b   1.000
_cell.length_c   1.000
_cell.angle_alpha   90.00
_cell.angle_beta   90.00
_cell.angle_gamma   90.00
#
_symmetry.space_group_name_H-M   'P 1'
#
loop_
_entity.id
_entity.type
_entity.pdbx_description
1 polymer ?
#
loop_
_entity_poly.entity_id
_entity_poly.type
_entity_poly.pdbx_seq_one_letter_code
_entity_poly.pdbx_strand_id
1 'polypeptide(L)' 'ISTSGSSPSVLAAAEQARSLGCEVVALTGRDGGALKGSCDTAVVAPSDDTAHIQECHIVVVHLLCALIEQGLDLA' A
#
# COMPACT_ATOMS: atom_id res chain seq x y z
N ILE A 1 0.76 3.42 2.65
CA ILE A 1 2.02 3.36 1.89
C ILE A 1 3.20 3.43 2.84
N SER A 2 4.13 2.51 2.72
CA SER A 2 5.39 2.54 3.45
C SER A 2 6.47 1.87 2.60
N THR A 3 7.53 2.59 2.27
CA THR A 3 8.61 2.04 1.42
C THR A 3 9.34 0.89 2.09
N SER A 4 9.50 0.92 3.40
CA SER A 4 10.14 -0.17 4.16
C SER A 4 9.16 -1.23 4.66
N GLY A 5 7.89 -0.89 4.77
CA GLY A 5 6.88 -1.73 5.41
C GLY A 5 7.08 -1.89 6.91
N SER A 6 7.91 -1.05 7.53
CA SER A 6 8.28 -1.18 8.94
C SER A 6 8.03 0.10 9.75
N SER A 7 7.37 1.09 9.17
CA SER A 7 7.04 2.35 9.84
C SER A 7 6.04 2.11 10.97
N PRO A 8 6.37 2.41 12.23
CA PRO A 8 5.45 2.15 13.36
C PRO A 8 4.10 2.84 13.24
N SER A 9 4.07 4.08 12.72
CA SER A 9 2.83 4.82 12.56
C SER A 9 1.94 4.21 11.49
N VAL A 10 2.52 3.72 10.40
CA VAL A 10 1.77 3.05 9.33
C VAL A 10 1.25 1.69 9.80
N LEU A 11 2.06 0.93 10.53
CA LEU A 11 1.63 -0.35 11.12
C LEU A 11 0.45 -0.14 12.07
N ALA A 12 0.52 0.87 12.95
CA ALA A 12 -0.56 1.19 13.88
C ALA A 12 -1.84 1.58 13.12
N ALA A 13 -1.73 2.36 12.05
CA ALA A 13 -2.86 2.75 11.22
C ALA A 13 -3.51 1.54 10.54
N ALA A 14 -2.71 0.61 10.03
CA ALA A 14 -3.22 -0.61 9.40
C ALA A 14 -3.97 -1.49 10.40
N GLU A 15 -3.43 -1.67 11.58
CA GLU A 15 -4.08 -2.44 12.65
C GLU A 15 -5.41 -1.81 13.07
N GLN A 16 -5.43 -0.48 13.24
CA GLN A 16 -6.65 0.25 13.61
C GLN A 16 -7.71 0.12 12.51
N ALA A 17 -7.32 0.25 11.26
CA ALA A 17 -8.24 0.10 10.13
C ALA A 17 -8.87 -1.29 10.10
N ARG A 18 -8.08 -2.33 10.30
CA ARG A 18 -8.59 -3.71 10.34
C ARG A 18 -9.53 -3.94 11.53
N SER A 19 -9.22 -3.37 12.68
CA SER A 19 -10.07 -3.47 13.87
C SER A 19 -11.44 -2.81 13.66
N LEU A 20 -11.51 -1.82 12.76
CA LEU A 20 -12.75 -1.14 12.37
C LEU A 20 -13.49 -1.84 11.22
N GLY A 21 -13.00 -2.98 10.76
CA GLY A 21 -13.62 -3.73 9.67
C GLY A 21 -13.23 -3.28 8.26
N CYS A 22 -12.22 -2.43 8.12
CA CYS A 22 -11.72 -2.02 6.81
C CYS A 22 -10.82 -3.10 6.21
N GLU A 23 -10.89 -3.27 4.89
CA GLU A 23 -9.85 -3.97 4.16
C GLU A 23 -8.66 -3.04 3.97
N VAL A 24 -7.46 -3.59 4.18
CA VAL A 24 -6.22 -2.82 4.09
C VAL A 24 -5.40 -3.30 2.91
N VAL A 25 -5.09 -2.38 2.01
CA VAL A 25 -4.16 -2.61 0.90
C VAL A 25 -2.89 -1.83 1.18
N ALA A 26 -1.76 -2.53 1.19
CA ALA A 26 -0.46 -1.92 1.47
C ALA A 26 0.37 -1.80 0.19
N LEU A 27 1.01 -0.66 0.02
CA LEU A 27 2.03 -0.44 -0.99
C LEU A 27 3.37 -0.31 -0.28
N THR A 28 4.25 -1.28 -0.50
CA THR A 28 5.53 -1.36 0.19
C THR A 28 6.67 -1.57 -0.80
N GLY A 29 7.85 -1.74 -0.27
CA GLY A 29 9.04 -2.10 -1.04
C GLY A 29 9.89 -3.09 -0.26
N ARG A 30 11.07 -3.36 -0.74
CA ARG A 30 12.03 -4.30 -0.15
C ARG A 30 11.39 -5.68 0.00
N ASP A 31 11.32 -6.20 1.21
CA ASP A 31 10.67 -7.49 1.51
C ASP A 31 9.21 -7.34 1.98
N GLY A 32 8.71 -6.12 2.01
CA GLY A 32 7.36 -5.80 2.49
C GLY A 32 7.28 -5.48 3.98
N GLY A 33 8.32 -5.82 4.77
CA GLY A 33 8.38 -5.56 6.20
C GLY A 33 7.22 -6.18 6.97
N ALA A 34 6.99 -5.68 8.19
CA ALA A 34 5.90 -6.15 9.05
C ALA A 34 4.52 -5.78 8.49
N LEU A 35 4.41 -4.72 7.69
CA LEU A 35 3.15 -4.28 7.10
C LEU A 35 2.56 -5.35 6.18
N LYS A 36 3.38 -6.12 5.49
CA LYS A 36 2.95 -7.19 4.61
C LYS A 36 2.07 -8.22 5.34
N GLY A 37 2.38 -8.51 6.59
CA GLY A 37 1.59 -9.43 7.42
C GLY A 37 0.38 -8.78 8.11
N SER A 38 0.29 -7.45 8.08
CA SER A 38 -0.75 -6.70 8.78
C SER A 38 -1.82 -6.14 7.82
N CYS A 39 -1.85 -6.57 6.58
CA CYS A 39 -2.80 -6.10 5.58
C CYS A 39 -3.46 -7.27 4.85
N ASP A 40 -4.55 -6.97 4.16
CA ASP A 40 -5.30 -7.97 3.38
C ASP A 40 -4.64 -8.24 2.03
N THR A 41 -4.08 -7.20 1.42
CA THR A 41 -3.38 -7.29 0.14
C THR A 41 -2.13 -6.40 0.20
N ALA A 42 -0.99 -6.93 -0.23
CA ALA A 42 0.24 -6.17 -0.30
C ALA A 42 0.79 -6.14 -1.71
N VAL A 43 1.10 -4.94 -2.19
CA VAL A 43 1.87 -4.73 -3.42
C VAL A 43 3.27 -4.34 -3.01
N VAL A 44 4.22 -5.21 -3.27
CA VAL A 44 5.63 -5.02 -2.89
C VAL A 44 6.43 -4.67 -4.12
N ALA A 45 6.96 -3.44 -4.17
CA ALA A 45 7.89 -3.05 -5.23
C ALA A 45 9.24 -3.76 -5.00
N PRO A 46 9.71 -4.60 -5.93
CA PRO A 46 10.88 -5.45 -5.70
C PRO A 46 12.18 -4.66 -5.85
N SER A 47 12.42 -3.71 -4.98
CA SER A 47 13.58 -2.84 -5.00
C SER A 47 13.99 -2.46 -3.57
N ASP A 48 15.26 -2.19 -3.38
CA ASP A 48 15.80 -1.62 -2.14
C ASP A 48 16.06 -0.12 -2.25
N ASP A 49 15.82 0.46 -3.42
CA ASP A 49 15.98 1.90 -3.66
C ASP A 49 14.66 2.61 -3.38
N THR A 50 14.66 3.48 -2.37
CA THR A 50 13.46 4.22 -1.94
C THR A 50 12.84 5.03 -3.07
N ALA A 51 13.65 5.66 -3.93
CA ALA A 51 13.12 6.44 -5.04
C ALA A 51 12.40 5.57 -6.07
N HIS A 52 12.97 4.41 -6.40
CA HIS A 52 12.33 3.46 -7.30
C HIS A 52 11.04 2.89 -6.72
N ILE A 53 11.04 2.58 -5.42
CA ILE A 53 9.84 2.11 -4.72
C ILE A 53 8.73 3.17 -4.81
N GLN A 54 9.05 4.43 -4.54
CA GLN A 54 8.09 5.53 -4.62
C GLN A 54 7.56 5.74 -6.03
N GLU A 55 8.41 5.62 -7.05
CA GLU A 55 7.99 5.67 -8.45
C GLU A 55 6.97 4.58 -8.77
N CYS A 56 7.23 3.36 -8.33
CA CYS A 56 6.27 2.25 -8.48
C CYS A 56 4.96 2.54 -7.75
N HIS A 57 5.01 3.06 -6.54
CA HIS A 57 3.81 3.38 -5.78
C HIS A 57 2.96 4.44 -6.48
N ILE A 58 3.57 5.46 -7.07
CA ILE A 58 2.83 6.50 -7.81
C ILE A 58 2.10 5.90 -9.00
N VAL A 59 2.74 5.02 -9.76
CA VAL A 59 2.10 4.33 -10.89
C VAL A 59 0.92 3.50 -10.41
N VAL A 60 1.08 2.74 -9.33
CA VAL A 60 0.00 1.91 -8.77
C VAL A 60 -1.16 2.78 -8.28
N VAL A 61 -0.87 3.89 -7.59
CA VAL A 61 -1.90 4.82 -7.11
C VAL A 61 -2.70 5.41 -8.29
N HIS A 62 -2.02 5.85 -9.35
CA HIS A 62 -2.70 6.36 -10.54
C HIS A 62 -3.59 5.30 -11.19
N LEU A 63 -3.11 4.06 -11.27
CA LEU A 63 -3.88 2.96 -11.82
C LEU A 63 -5.10 2.65 -10.96
N LEU A 64 -4.94 2.61 -9.64
CA LEU A 64 -6.05 2.39 -8.70
C LEU A 64 -7.10 3.49 -8.82
N CYS A 65 -6.69 4.75 -8.91
CA CYS A 65 -7.62 5.86 -9.11
C CYS A 65 -8.42 5.70 -10.40
N ALA A 66 -7.77 5.34 -11.50
CA ALA A 66 -8.44 5.11 -12.79
C ALA A 66 -9.45 3.96 -12.69
N LEU A 67 -9.09 2.86 -12.04
CA LEU A 67 -9.97 1.71 -11.87
C LEU A 67 -11.17 2.04 -10.96
N ILE A 68 -10.95 2.80 -9.90
CA ILE A 68 -12.02 3.25 -9.00
C ILE A 68 -12.99 4.17 -9.76
N GLU A 69 -12.49 5.12 -10.54
CA GLU A 69 -13.31 5.99 -11.35
C GLU A 69 -14.18 5.22 -12.33
N GLN A 70 -13.62 4.23 -13.01
CA GLN A 70 -14.36 3.35 -13.90
C GLN A 70 -15.42 2.54 -13.16
N GLY A 71 -15.03 1.93 -12.04
CA GLY A 71 -15.93 1.09 -11.24
C GLY A 71 -17.11 1.86 -10.65
N LEU A 72 -16.92 3.14 -10.34
CA LEU A 72 -17.95 4.02 -9.79
C LEU A 72 -18.62 4.89 -10.86
N ASP A 73 -18.22 4.74 -12.11
CA ASP A 73 -18.75 5.51 -13.24
C ASP A 73 -18.61 7.04 -13.03
N LEU A 74 -17.45 7.46 -12.53
CA LEU A 74 -17.13 8.86 -12.25
C LEU A 74 -16.37 9.57 -13.38
N ALA A 75 -15.90 8.84 -14.35
CA ALA A 75 -15.09 9.36 -15.45
C ALA A 75 -15.96 9.90 -16.57
#